data_d491ab068335d8aa59c79f2d10e6dbdc
#
_entry.id   d491ab068335d8aa59c79f2d10e6dbdc
#
_cell.length_a   1.000
_cell.length_b   1.000
_cell.length_c   1.000
_cell.angle_alpha   90.00
_cell.angle_beta   90.00
_cell.angle_gamma   90.00
#
_symmetry.space_group_name_H-M   'P 1'
#
loop_
_entity.id
_entity.type
_entity.pdbx_description
1 polymer ?
#
loop_
_entity_poly.entity_id
_entity_poly.type
_entity_poly.pdbx_seq_one_letter_code
_entity_poly.pdbx_strand_id
1 'polypeptide(L)'
;MGGLFTNQVRCIPDSGSGYGAEVQRLVLGVLLAVGALFATTITSQAQQVPTVQKTYLEIPIQETGIVDVVADGDTFRFIENGSSDYVTVRLLGVNTPEIRGFNNVHRDKDMCGGAEATDVLKSVLRPGTKVQLRSLDKASEGRGRIQRYAFAWNPTTEQFDIDVQAVVAQSGLAMWFTVKEESALSYQYRVMIAQTQLQRRGMWNPNYCGPLESPNAQISVIVNWDAKGNDNQNINGEFITVRNIGSAPVDLTGWLLRDSSLTAWFYFPSGSIIAPNDFRVVHSGVGANGTPNPRDLYMGSETALFPNVEEDKFLGDGAYLLDRNTAMRTYYEYPCVLDCTDPLQGVLRITKVNAVSTAKSAAKRANQEFVRIRNTGSTSALLDGYYLRRGLSTYPFLANTLIGPGKSLTVRIGKGSATELTQYWGQSSTLLRDSGDRVALMSNRNVTISAKQWTKR
;
A
#
# COMPACT_ATOMS: atom_id res chain seq x y z
N MET A 1 -9.33 -27.92 -59.59
CA MET A 1 -10.47 -28.67 -59.05
C MET A 1 -10.56 -28.29 -57.61
N GLY A 2 -11.39 -27.42 -57.12
CA GLY A 2 -12.78 -27.09 -57.33
C GLY A 2 -13.57 -27.39 -56.07
N GLY A 3 -14.15 -26.39 -55.47
CA GLY A 3 -15.13 -26.63 -54.42
C GLY A 3 -15.28 -25.51 -53.39
N LEU A 4 -15.86 -24.37 -53.83
CA LEU A 4 -16.49 -23.37 -52.92
C LEU A 4 -17.78 -23.96 -52.36
N PHE A 5 -18.07 -23.76 -51.07
CA PHE A 5 -19.43 -23.78 -50.52
C PHE A 5 -19.69 -22.52 -49.70
N THR A 6 -20.49 -21.66 -50.28
CA THR A 6 -21.21 -20.56 -49.65
C THR A 6 -22.50 -21.10 -49.03
N ASN A 7 -22.79 -20.79 -47.77
CA ASN A 7 -24.16 -20.96 -47.20
C ASN A 7 -24.73 -19.62 -46.81
N GLN A 8 -25.74 -19.21 -47.54
CA GLN A 8 -26.63 -18.10 -47.25
C GLN A 8 -27.65 -18.52 -46.20
N VAL A 9 -27.92 -17.66 -45.23
CA VAL A 9 -29.06 -17.78 -44.32
C VAL A 9 -30.14 -16.87 -44.80
N ARG A 10 -31.32 -17.44 -45.10
CA ARG A 10 -32.55 -16.76 -45.52
C ARG A 10 -33.25 -16.14 -44.31
N CYS A 11 -33.74 -14.90 -44.49
CA CYS A 11 -34.76 -14.28 -43.67
C CYS A 11 -36.14 -14.89 -43.97
N ILE A 12 -36.96 -15.07 -42.94
CA ILE A 12 -38.41 -15.36 -43.05
C ILE A 12 -39.15 -14.27 -42.25
N PRO A 13 -40.23 -13.70 -42.80
CA PRO A 13 -40.90 -12.55 -42.22
C PRO A 13 -41.96 -12.86 -41.16
N ASP A 14 -42.22 -11.84 -40.40
CA ASP A 14 -43.17 -11.62 -39.33
C ASP A 14 -44.61 -11.98 -39.68
N SER A 15 -45.35 -12.59 -38.74
CA SER A 15 -46.80 -12.54 -38.70
C SER A 15 -47.26 -12.44 -37.24
N GLY A 16 -47.87 -11.30 -36.92
CA GLY A 16 -48.31 -10.93 -35.61
C GLY A 16 -49.49 -11.69 -35.04
N SER A 17 -49.58 -11.68 -33.74
CA SER A 17 -50.85 -11.58 -33.00
C SER A 17 -50.57 -11.17 -31.54
N GLY A 18 -51.30 -10.16 -31.09
CA GLY A 18 -51.14 -9.52 -29.80
C GLY A 18 -51.62 -10.44 -28.65
N TYR A 19 -50.75 -10.55 -27.68
CA TYR A 19 -51.03 -10.83 -26.26
C TYR A 19 -49.77 -10.40 -25.49
N GLY A 20 -49.72 -9.18 -24.99
CA GLY A 20 -48.48 -8.69 -24.36
C GLY A 20 -48.62 -7.47 -23.46
N ALA A 21 -49.80 -7.10 -22.99
CA ALA A 21 -49.96 -5.89 -22.17
C ALA A 21 -50.21 -6.17 -20.66
N GLU A 22 -50.60 -7.38 -20.25
CA GLU A 22 -50.89 -7.67 -18.83
C GLU A 22 -49.77 -8.37 -18.09
N VAL A 23 -48.87 -9.09 -18.76
CA VAL A 23 -47.77 -9.80 -18.10
C VAL A 23 -46.62 -8.84 -17.69
N GLN A 24 -46.46 -7.70 -18.36
CA GLN A 24 -45.43 -6.72 -17.99
C GLN A 24 -45.74 -5.93 -16.71
N ARG A 25 -46.98 -5.82 -16.29
CA ARG A 25 -47.36 -5.11 -15.05
C ARG A 25 -47.18 -5.96 -13.80
N LEU A 26 -47.21 -7.30 -13.88
CA LEU A 26 -46.96 -8.18 -12.73
C LEU A 26 -45.48 -8.42 -12.46
N VAL A 27 -44.61 -8.36 -13.46
CA VAL A 27 -43.17 -8.55 -13.30
C VAL A 27 -42.48 -7.29 -12.73
N LEU A 28 -43.02 -6.10 -13.03
CA LEU A 28 -42.48 -4.86 -12.45
C LEU A 28 -42.87 -4.64 -10.99
N GLY A 29 -43.96 -5.20 -10.53
CA GLY A 29 -44.44 -5.10 -9.15
C GLY A 29 -43.67 -5.98 -8.17
N VAL A 30 -43.12 -7.10 -8.62
CA VAL A 30 -42.37 -8.04 -7.78
C VAL A 30 -40.88 -7.64 -7.67
N LEU A 31 -40.32 -6.98 -8.69
CA LEU A 31 -38.94 -6.49 -8.65
C LEU A 31 -38.77 -5.24 -7.77
N LEU A 32 -39.84 -4.46 -7.52
CA LEU A 32 -39.79 -3.31 -6.62
C LEU A 32 -39.99 -3.67 -5.15
N ALA A 33 -40.54 -4.83 -4.81
CA ALA A 33 -40.75 -5.28 -3.44
C ALA A 33 -39.57 -6.07 -2.86
N VAL A 34 -38.66 -6.63 -3.68
CA VAL A 34 -37.44 -7.34 -3.24
C VAL A 34 -36.23 -6.41 -3.15
N GLY A 35 -36.27 -5.24 -3.80
CA GLY A 35 -35.20 -4.24 -3.77
C GLY A 35 -35.11 -3.40 -2.49
N ALA A 36 -36.12 -3.47 -1.61
CA ALA A 36 -36.19 -2.60 -0.42
C ALA A 36 -35.66 -3.26 0.89
N LEU A 37 -35.19 -4.51 0.87
CA LEU A 37 -34.78 -5.22 2.07
C LEU A 37 -33.28 -5.49 2.23
N PHE A 38 -32.44 -5.03 1.30
CA PHE A 38 -30.98 -5.12 1.41
C PHE A 38 -30.24 -3.82 1.04
N ALA A 39 -30.80 -2.68 1.39
CA ALA A 39 -30.01 -1.45 1.47
C ALA A 39 -29.38 -1.34 2.86
N THR A 40 -28.52 -2.30 3.23
CA THR A 40 -27.45 -1.98 4.18
C THR A 40 -26.54 -0.98 3.47
N THR A 41 -26.69 0.28 3.80
CA THR A 41 -25.73 1.31 3.45
C THR A 41 -24.35 0.88 3.98
N ILE A 42 -23.57 0.25 3.14
CA ILE A 42 -22.11 0.23 3.29
C ILE A 42 -21.71 1.69 3.03
N THR A 43 -21.74 2.51 4.08
CA THR A 43 -21.00 3.75 4.06
C THR A 43 -19.53 3.34 4.03
N SER A 44 -18.96 3.19 2.83
CA SER A 44 -17.53 3.27 2.66
C SER A 44 -17.14 4.62 3.22
N GLN A 45 -16.45 4.63 4.36
CA GLN A 45 -15.78 5.87 4.78
C GLN A 45 -14.74 6.13 3.68
N ALA A 46 -15.09 7.04 2.78
CA ALA A 46 -14.12 7.62 1.88
C ALA A 46 -12.99 8.15 2.77
N GLN A 47 -11.78 7.70 2.52
CA GLN A 47 -10.59 8.24 3.14
C GLN A 47 -10.62 9.75 2.88
N GLN A 48 -10.41 10.57 3.91
CA GLN A 48 -10.39 12.01 3.73
C GLN A 48 -9.29 12.33 2.71
N VAL A 49 -9.69 12.84 1.56
CA VAL A 49 -8.76 13.39 0.58
C VAL A 49 -8.02 14.54 1.27
N PRO A 50 -6.71 14.62 1.18
CA PRO A 50 -5.95 15.72 1.77
C PRO A 50 -6.57 17.05 1.34
N THR A 51 -6.75 17.96 2.28
CA THR A 51 -7.48 19.23 2.07
C THR A 51 -6.76 20.19 1.13
N VAL A 52 -5.49 19.89 0.78
CA VAL A 52 -4.67 20.74 -0.11
C VAL A 52 -3.93 19.84 -1.10
N GLN A 53 -4.59 19.53 -2.22
CA GLN A 53 -3.86 19.08 -3.40
C GLN A 53 -3.42 20.32 -4.19
N LYS A 54 -2.13 20.49 -4.34
CA LYS A 54 -1.59 21.51 -5.24
C LYS A 54 -1.82 21.04 -6.68
N THR A 55 -2.20 21.97 -7.54
CA THR A 55 -2.07 21.74 -8.97
C THR A 55 -0.60 21.88 -9.37
N TYR A 56 -0.17 21.25 -10.45
CA TYR A 56 1.20 21.38 -10.92
C TYR A 56 1.61 22.86 -11.16
N LEU A 57 0.66 23.75 -11.43
CA LEU A 57 0.89 25.20 -11.63
C LEU A 57 1.31 25.90 -10.33
N GLU A 58 0.97 25.35 -9.18
CA GLU A 58 1.34 25.92 -7.86
C GLU A 58 2.73 25.46 -7.40
N ILE A 59 3.37 24.53 -8.12
CA ILE A 59 4.73 24.07 -7.82
C ILE A 59 5.70 24.99 -8.56
N PRO A 60 6.67 25.59 -7.87
CA PRO A 60 7.63 26.49 -8.50
C PRO A 60 8.38 25.82 -9.66
N ILE A 61 8.57 26.57 -10.75
CA ILE A 61 9.47 26.18 -11.82
C ILE A 61 10.88 26.38 -11.30
N GLN A 62 11.73 25.38 -11.43
CA GLN A 62 13.12 25.46 -11.03
C GLN A 62 14.03 25.62 -12.25
N GLU A 63 13.84 24.76 -13.25
CA GLU A 63 14.66 24.71 -14.45
C GLU A 63 13.80 24.51 -15.70
N THR A 64 14.31 25.00 -16.84
CA THR A 64 13.73 24.73 -18.19
C THR A 64 14.87 24.43 -19.15
N GLY A 65 14.72 23.39 -19.97
CA GLY A 65 15.76 22.96 -20.89
C GLY A 65 15.32 21.80 -21.76
N ILE A 66 16.25 20.94 -22.11
CA ILE A 66 16.03 19.80 -23.00
C ILE A 66 16.53 18.49 -22.39
N VAL A 67 15.92 17.41 -22.83
CA VAL A 67 16.37 16.04 -22.51
C VAL A 67 17.65 15.75 -23.30
N ASP A 68 18.69 15.26 -22.62
CA ASP A 68 19.88 14.68 -23.25
C ASP A 68 19.63 13.19 -23.58
N VAL A 69 19.39 12.39 -22.54
CA VAL A 69 19.10 10.96 -22.70
C VAL A 69 18.29 10.41 -21.52
N VAL A 70 17.42 9.44 -21.79
CA VAL A 70 16.75 8.65 -20.75
C VAL A 70 17.70 7.55 -20.28
N ALA A 71 17.92 7.47 -18.97
CA ALA A 71 18.77 6.49 -18.32
C ALA A 71 18.02 5.19 -18.03
N ASP A 72 16.87 5.28 -17.37
CA ASP A 72 15.96 4.18 -17.02
C ASP A 72 14.51 4.68 -16.96
N GLY A 73 13.59 3.91 -16.38
CA GLY A 73 12.17 4.23 -16.39
C GLY A 73 11.74 5.44 -15.55
N ASP A 74 12.61 5.95 -14.66
CA ASP A 74 12.34 7.10 -13.80
C ASP A 74 13.49 8.10 -13.67
N THR A 75 14.51 7.95 -14.52
CA THR A 75 15.73 8.78 -14.47
C THR A 75 16.16 9.20 -15.89
N PHE A 76 16.48 10.48 -16.05
CA PHE A 76 17.01 11.00 -17.32
C PHE A 76 18.05 12.08 -17.09
N ARG A 77 18.86 12.37 -18.11
CA ARG A 77 19.79 13.49 -18.14
C ARG A 77 19.12 14.69 -18.80
N PHE A 78 19.35 15.85 -18.24
CA PHE A 78 18.74 17.12 -18.61
C PHE A 78 19.82 18.18 -18.79
N ILE A 79 19.72 18.99 -19.84
CA ILE A 79 20.57 20.16 -20.11
C ILE A 79 19.70 21.40 -19.93
N GLU A 80 20.01 22.20 -18.93
CA GLU A 80 19.32 23.47 -18.67
C GLU A 80 19.61 24.49 -19.78
N ASN A 81 18.64 25.35 -20.08
CA ASN A 81 18.80 26.41 -21.06
C ASN A 81 20.00 27.34 -20.69
N GLY A 82 20.91 27.47 -21.63
CA GLY A 82 22.12 28.25 -21.44
C GLY A 82 23.31 27.50 -20.84
N SER A 83 23.13 26.18 -20.52
CA SER A 83 24.20 25.29 -20.09
C SER A 83 24.66 24.38 -21.23
N SER A 84 25.90 23.91 -21.16
CA SER A 84 26.43 22.79 -21.95
C SER A 84 26.49 21.50 -21.14
N ASP A 85 26.37 21.60 -19.81
CA ASP A 85 26.51 20.48 -18.90
C ASP A 85 25.13 19.85 -18.60
N TYR A 86 25.12 18.54 -18.42
CA TYR A 86 23.91 17.85 -18.01
C TYR A 86 23.86 17.63 -16.50
N VAL A 87 22.66 17.58 -15.98
CA VAL A 87 22.35 17.06 -14.63
C VAL A 87 21.47 15.82 -14.75
N THR A 88 21.59 14.91 -13.79
CA THR A 88 20.73 13.73 -13.72
C THR A 88 19.49 14.05 -12.91
N VAL A 89 18.32 13.83 -13.50
CA VAL A 89 17.01 14.07 -12.91
C VAL A 89 16.39 12.75 -12.50
N ARG A 90 15.98 12.63 -11.23
CA ARG A 90 15.15 11.56 -10.69
C ARG A 90 13.70 12.03 -10.60
N LEU A 91 12.80 11.34 -11.25
CA LEU A 91 11.37 11.66 -11.19
C LEU A 91 10.80 11.44 -9.78
N LEU A 92 10.06 12.43 -9.28
CA LEU A 92 9.33 12.37 -8.02
C LEU A 92 8.02 11.57 -8.16
N GLY A 93 7.56 10.93 -7.11
CA GLY A 93 6.26 10.28 -7.06
C GLY A 93 6.18 8.89 -7.69
N VAL A 94 7.18 8.48 -8.47
CA VAL A 94 7.22 7.18 -9.15
C VAL A 94 8.59 6.50 -8.97
N ASN A 95 8.60 5.18 -8.88
CA ASN A 95 9.80 4.36 -8.91
C ASN A 95 9.56 3.14 -9.81
N THR A 96 10.40 2.94 -10.80
CA THR A 96 10.26 1.86 -11.78
C THR A 96 11.18 0.67 -11.46
N PRO A 97 10.93 -0.52 -12.03
CA PRO A 97 11.91 -1.59 -12.02
C PRO A 97 13.22 -1.15 -12.68
N GLU A 98 14.34 -1.54 -12.08
CA GLU A 98 15.68 -1.13 -12.49
C GLU A 98 16.19 -1.87 -13.73
N ILE A 99 17.02 -1.22 -14.52
CA ILE A 99 17.78 -1.84 -15.60
C ILE A 99 19.25 -2.00 -15.22
N ARG A 100 19.90 -3.00 -15.81
CA ARG A 100 21.31 -3.30 -15.61
C ARG A 100 22.20 -2.12 -16.05
N GLY A 101 23.19 -1.78 -15.21
CA GLY A 101 24.18 -0.75 -15.52
C GLY A 101 23.87 0.66 -15.02
N PHE A 102 22.62 0.97 -14.70
CA PHE A 102 22.24 2.26 -14.08
C PHE A 102 22.14 2.19 -12.56
N ASN A 103 21.91 1.03 -12.02
CA ASN A 103 21.90 0.82 -10.60
C ASN A 103 22.68 -0.47 -10.26
N ASN A 104 23.88 -0.32 -9.68
CA ASN A 104 24.79 -1.42 -9.38
C ASN A 104 24.34 -2.28 -8.18
N VAL A 105 23.13 -2.08 -7.68
CA VAL A 105 22.68 -2.79 -6.49
C VAL A 105 22.29 -4.22 -6.87
N HIS A 106 23.23 -5.14 -6.65
CA HIS A 106 23.00 -6.59 -6.59
C HIS A 106 22.44 -7.27 -7.85
N ARG A 107 22.81 -6.84 -9.10
CA ARG A 107 22.19 -7.38 -10.31
C ARG A 107 23.12 -7.64 -11.45
N ASP A 108 22.93 -8.79 -12.02
CA ASP A 108 23.51 -9.25 -13.26
C ASP A 108 22.54 -9.12 -14.46
N LYS A 109 21.26 -8.81 -14.22
CA LYS A 109 20.20 -8.68 -15.22
C LYS A 109 19.20 -7.56 -14.85
N ASP A 110 18.40 -7.11 -15.83
CA ASP A 110 17.30 -6.19 -15.62
C ASP A 110 16.23 -6.80 -14.69
N MET A 111 15.59 -5.93 -13.88
CA MET A 111 14.35 -6.31 -13.22
C MET A 111 13.25 -6.49 -14.26
N CYS A 112 12.33 -7.41 -13.97
CA CYS A 112 11.16 -7.56 -14.81
C CYS A 112 10.38 -6.24 -14.92
N GLY A 113 10.12 -5.81 -16.15
CA GLY A 113 9.47 -4.54 -16.46
C GLY A 113 10.40 -3.34 -16.58
N GLY A 114 11.71 -3.48 -16.27
CA GLY A 114 12.65 -2.37 -16.34
C GLY A 114 12.90 -1.81 -17.73
N ALA A 115 13.09 -2.67 -18.71
CA ALA A 115 13.25 -2.27 -20.11
C ALA A 115 11.98 -1.58 -20.63
N GLU A 116 10.81 -2.16 -20.37
CA GLU A 116 9.52 -1.62 -20.79
C GLU A 116 9.20 -0.28 -20.11
N ALA A 117 9.52 -0.11 -18.82
CA ALA A 117 9.39 1.17 -18.14
C ALA A 117 10.30 2.25 -18.76
N THR A 118 11.52 1.86 -19.13
CA THR A 118 12.46 2.73 -19.85
C THR A 118 11.91 3.16 -21.20
N ASP A 119 11.28 2.24 -21.95
CA ASP A 119 10.66 2.54 -23.22
C ASP A 119 9.44 3.45 -23.08
N VAL A 120 8.66 3.29 -22.01
CA VAL A 120 7.57 4.22 -21.67
C VAL A 120 8.13 5.64 -21.48
N LEU A 121 9.18 5.82 -20.68
CA LEU A 121 9.78 7.13 -20.46
C LEU A 121 10.36 7.70 -21.76
N LYS A 122 11.06 6.90 -22.57
CA LYS A 122 11.59 7.30 -23.90
C LYS A 122 10.50 7.72 -24.89
N SER A 123 9.28 7.18 -24.76
CA SER A 123 8.15 7.57 -25.62
C SER A 123 7.77 9.03 -25.45
N VAL A 124 7.96 9.58 -24.25
CA VAL A 124 7.63 10.96 -23.86
C VAL A 124 8.87 11.86 -23.89
N LEU A 125 10.01 11.36 -23.43
CA LEU A 125 11.27 12.09 -23.29
C LEU A 125 12.31 11.61 -24.30
N ARG A 126 12.20 12.08 -25.53
CA ARG A 126 13.24 11.85 -26.56
C ARG A 126 14.37 12.87 -26.40
N PRO A 127 15.60 12.57 -26.83
CA PRO A 127 16.67 13.60 -26.91
C PRO A 127 16.18 14.86 -27.64
N GLY A 128 16.42 16.02 -27.03
CA GLY A 128 15.94 17.31 -27.53
C GLY A 128 14.50 17.69 -27.13
N THR A 129 13.74 16.82 -26.46
CA THR A 129 12.41 17.17 -25.93
C THR A 129 12.56 18.33 -24.93
N LYS A 130 11.80 19.41 -25.13
CA LYS A 130 11.76 20.53 -24.17
C LYS A 130 11.01 20.09 -22.91
N VAL A 131 11.58 20.38 -21.76
CA VAL A 131 11.05 20.00 -20.45
C VAL A 131 11.13 21.17 -19.48
N GLN A 132 10.11 21.32 -18.66
CA GLN A 132 10.07 22.19 -17.50
C GLN A 132 10.12 21.32 -16.24
N LEU A 133 11.08 21.58 -15.37
CA LEU A 133 11.29 20.88 -14.11
C LEU A 133 10.75 21.73 -12.97
N ARG A 134 10.03 21.10 -12.04
CA ARG A 134 9.41 21.74 -10.90
C ARG A 134 9.70 20.99 -9.61
N SER A 135 9.85 21.71 -8.51
CA SER A 135 9.94 21.15 -7.16
C SER A 135 9.49 22.18 -6.12
N LEU A 136 9.11 21.72 -4.94
CA LEU A 136 8.81 22.61 -3.81
C LEU A 136 10.11 23.19 -3.24
N ASP A 137 11.18 22.41 -3.23
CA ASP A 137 12.51 22.82 -2.79
C ASP A 137 13.52 22.63 -3.92
N LYS A 138 14.20 23.73 -4.32
CA LYS A 138 15.25 23.69 -5.34
C LYS A 138 16.44 22.79 -4.94
N ALA A 139 16.70 22.66 -3.64
CA ALA A 139 17.77 21.81 -3.11
C ALA A 139 17.39 20.32 -3.04
N SER A 140 16.16 19.95 -3.47
CA SER A 140 15.72 18.56 -3.44
C SER A 140 16.62 17.67 -4.30
N GLU A 141 17.38 16.80 -3.63
CA GLU A 141 18.39 15.93 -4.23
C GLU A 141 18.43 14.58 -3.51
N GLY A 142 18.76 13.53 -4.23
CA GLY A 142 18.95 12.18 -3.67
C GLY A 142 19.95 11.37 -4.49
N ARG A 143 20.97 10.83 -3.82
CA ARG A 143 22.03 10.01 -4.45
C ARG A 143 22.72 10.70 -5.65
N GLY A 144 22.99 12.01 -5.53
CA GLY A 144 23.65 12.80 -6.59
C GLY A 144 22.78 13.11 -7.80
N ARG A 145 21.46 13.05 -7.65
CA ARG A 145 20.47 13.36 -8.68
C ARG A 145 19.50 14.40 -8.14
N ILE A 146 19.21 15.45 -8.93
CA ILE A 146 18.13 16.36 -8.57
C ILE A 146 16.77 15.64 -8.66
N GLN A 147 15.89 15.91 -7.70
CA GLN A 147 14.55 15.30 -7.63
C GLN A 147 13.52 16.30 -8.11
N ARG A 148 12.81 15.99 -9.21
CA ARG A 148 11.90 16.94 -9.88
C ARG A 148 10.62 16.28 -10.37
N TYR A 149 9.56 17.08 -10.39
CA TYR A 149 8.41 16.85 -11.26
C TYR A 149 8.78 17.36 -12.67
N ALA A 150 8.56 16.57 -13.70
CA ALA A 150 8.89 16.89 -15.08
C ALA A 150 7.64 17.03 -15.94
N PHE A 151 7.56 18.15 -16.67
CA PHE A 151 6.46 18.45 -17.61
C PHE A 151 7.06 18.66 -18.98
N ALA A 152 6.71 17.79 -19.94
CA ALA A 152 7.19 17.92 -21.30
C ALA A 152 6.32 18.90 -22.10
N TRP A 153 6.93 19.53 -23.09
CA TRP A 153 6.27 20.45 -24.03
C TRP A 153 5.25 19.70 -24.88
N ASN A 154 4.04 20.24 -24.90
CA ASN A 154 2.97 19.75 -25.75
C ASN A 154 2.80 20.69 -26.96
N PRO A 155 3.13 20.25 -28.18
CA PRO A 155 3.03 21.09 -29.36
C PRO A 155 1.57 21.46 -29.74
N THR A 156 0.58 20.72 -29.24
CA THR A 156 -0.84 20.98 -29.52
C THR A 156 -1.38 22.14 -28.68
N THR A 157 -1.00 22.19 -27.39
CA THR A 157 -1.43 23.25 -26.46
C THR A 157 -0.44 24.39 -26.37
N GLU A 158 0.77 24.22 -26.91
CA GLU A 158 1.92 25.14 -26.77
C GLU A 158 2.25 25.42 -25.29
N GLN A 159 2.14 24.39 -24.43
CA GLN A 159 2.41 24.47 -22.99
C GLN A 159 3.24 23.27 -22.49
N PHE A 160 3.82 23.41 -21.30
CA PHE A 160 4.42 22.31 -20.56
C PHE A 160 3.34 21.62 -19.70
N ASP A 161 2.47 20.86 -20.33
CA ASP A 161 1.31 20.23 -19.70
C ASP A 161 1.29 18.67 -19.80
N ILE A 162 2.29 18.08 -20.45
CA ILE A 162 2.46 16.63 -20.46
C ILE A 162 3.17 16.22 -19.15
N ASP A 163 2.39 15.77 -18.16
CA ASP A 163 2.92 15.24 -16.89
C ASP A 163 3.61 13.90 -17.15
N VAL A 164 4.94 13.91 -17.10
CA VAL A 164 5.78 12.75 -17.39
C VAL A 164 5.57 11.63 -16.38
N GLN A 165 5.45 11.97 -15.10
CA GLN A 165 5.20 11.00 -14.04
C GLN A 165 3.82 10.35 -14.16
N ALA A 166 2.80 11.12 -14.57
CA ALA A 166 1.47 10.57 -14.82
C ALA A 166 1.50 9.50 -15.92
N VAL A 167 2.26 9.71 -17.00
CA VAL A 167 2.44 8.71 -18.06
C VAL A 167 3.10 7.45 -17.51
N VAL A 168 4.16 7.59 -16.72
CA VAL A 168 4.86 6.45 -16.10
C VAL A 168 3.96 5.74 -15.09
N ALA A 169 3.26 6.47 -14.22
CA ALA A 169 2.33 5.90 -13.24
C ALA A 169 1.19 5.09 -13.89
N GLN A 170 0.63 5.60 -14.99
CA GLN A 170 -0.49 4.97 -15.72
C GLN A 170 -0.05 3.78 -16.58
N SER A 171 1.24 3.59 -16.81
CA SER A 171 1.75 2.44 -17.57
C SER A 171 1.54 1.11 -16.86
N GLY A 172 1.46 1.11 -15.52
CA GLY A 172 1.45 -0.09 -14.67
C GLY A 172 2.86 -0.64 -14.41
N LEU A 173 3.89 0.16 -14.65
CA LEU A 173 5.30 -0.20 -14.48
C LEU A 173 5.99 0.67 -13.42
N ALA A 174 5.21 1.28 -12.52
CA ALA A 174 5.73 2.11 -11.45
C ALA A 174 5.13 1.74 -10.10
N MET A 175 5.95 1.74 -9.06
CA MET A 175 5.58 1.78 -7.64
C MET A 175 5.44 3.24 -7.21
N TRP A 176 4.63 3.48 -6.19
CA TRP A 176 4.52 4.79 -5.60
C TRP A 176 5.75 5.10 -4.75
N PHE A 177 6.32 6.29 -4.94
CA PHE A 177 7.53 6.74 -4.26
C PHE A 177 7.30 8.12 -3.64
N THR A 178 7.60 8.28 -2.36
CA THR A 178 7.41 9.54 -1.65
C THR A 178 8.73 10.16 -1.18
N VAL A 179 8.78 11.48 -1.23
CA VAL A 179 9.83 12.31 -0.62
C VAL A 179 9.12 13.34 0.24
N LYS A 180 9.48 13.43 1.52
CA LYS A 180 8.73 14.20 2.52
C LYS A 180 8.56 15.67 2.15
N GLU A 181 9.60 16.28 1.62
CA GLU A 181 9.64 17.69 1.22
C GLU A 181 8.93 17.94 -0.11
N GLU A 182 8.72 16.87 -0.90
CA GLU A 182 8.22 16.90 -2.28
C GLU A 182 6.91 16.10 -2.43
N SER A 183 5.91 16.41 -1.60
CA SER A 183 4.65 15.66 -1.57
C SER A 183 3.51 16.28 -2.40
N ALA A 184 3.77 17.35 -3.18
CA ALA A 184 2.71 18.15 -3.81
C ALA A 184 1.75 17.36 -4.71
N LEU A 185 2.27 16.40 -5.51
CA LEU A 185 1.49 15.54 -6.40
C LEU A 185 1.42 14.08 -5.93
N SER A 186 1.87 13.80 -4.71
CA SER A 186 2.01 12.45 -4.16
C SER A 186 0.69 11.66 -4.21
N TYR A 187 -0.41 12.27 -3.78
CA TYR A 187 -1.72 11.63 -3.81
C TYR A 187 -2.19 11.28 -5.23
N GLN A 188 -1.99 12.18 -6.18
CA GLN A 188 -2.43 11.98 -7.56
C GLN A 188 -1.74 10.76 -8.18
N TYR A 189 -0.43 10.66 -8.04
CA TYR A 189 0.33 9.51 -8.55
C TYR A 189 -0.02 8.23 -7.81
N ARG A 190 -0.23 8.30 -6.49
CA ARG A 190 -0.69 7.16 -5.71
C ARG A 190 -2.03 6.61 -6.21
N VAL A 191 -2.99 7.49 -6.55
CA VAL A 191 -4.29 7.10 -7.12
C VAL A 191 -4.12 6.47 -8.51
N MET A 192 -3.29 7.07 -9.38
CA MET A 192 -3.04 6.53 -10.72
C MET A 192 -2.41 5.14 -10.66
N ILE A 193 -1.41 4.95 -9.80
CA ILE A 193 -0.79 3.64 -9.58
C ILE A 193 -1.80 2.63 -9.02
N ALA A 194 -2.61 3.02 -8.03
CA ALA A 194 -3.65 2.14 -7.48
C ALA A 194 -4.69 1.71 -8.53
N GLN A 195 -5.01 2.58 -9.50
CA GLN A 195 -5.88 2.21 -10.62
C GLN A 195 -5.24 1.12 -11.50
N THR A 196 -3.93 1.21 -11.79
CA THR A 196 -3.23 0.17 -12.56
C THR A 196 -3.13 -1.15 -11.79
N GLN A 197 -3.00 -1.08 -10.46
CA GLN A 197 -3.03 -2.24 -9.57
C GLN A 197 -4.38 -2.97 -9.64
N LEU A 198 -5.50 -2.24 -9.52
CA LEU A 198 -6.85 -2.80 -9.65
C LEU A 198 -7.10 -3.41 -11.03
N GLN A 199 -6.55 -2.79 -12.08
CA GLN A 199 -6.64 -3.27 -13.46
C GLN A 199 -5.66 -4.43 -13.76
N ARG A 200 -4.77 -4.78 -12.81
CA ARG A 200 -3.67 -5.75 -13.02
C ARG A 200 -2.84 -5.43 -14.27
N ARG A 201 -2.53 -4.16 -14.50
CA ARG A 201 -1.78 -3.69 -15.66
C ARG A 201 -0.28 -3.82 -15.39
N GLY A 202 0.51 -4.17 -16.44
CA GLY A 202 1.96 -4.25 -16.36
C GLY A 202 2.44 -5.20 -15.27
N MET A 203 3.38 -4.77 -14.43
CA MET A 203 3.97 -5.58 -13.36
C MET A 203 2.98 -6.01 -12.26
N TRP A 204 1.79 -5.39 -12.21
CA TRP A 204 0.73 -5.76 -11.27
C TRP A 204 -0.08 -6.98 -11.73
N ASN A 205 0.12 -7.46 -12.97
CA ASN A 205 -0.40 -8.73 -13.43
C ASN A 205 0.52 -9.87 -12.92
N PRO A 206 0.02 -10.83 -12.14
CA PRO A 206 0.83 -11.92 -11.59
C PRO A 206 1.60 -12.74 -12.64
N ASN A 207 1.12 -12.74 -13.90
CA ASN A 207 1.73 -13.49 -15.00
C ASN A 207 2.60 -12.61 -15.93
N TYR A 208 2.76 -11.32 -15.64
CA TYR A 208 3.50 -10.40 -16.50
C TYR A 208 4.95 -10.86 -16.74
N CYS A 209 5.60 -11.32 -15.68
CA CYS A 209 6.98 -11.80 -15.71
C CYS A 209 7.10 -13.33 -15.68
N GLY A 210 6.09 -14.00 -16.15
CA GLY A 210 5.98 -15.45 -16.10
C GLY A 210 5.14 -15.97 -14.94
N PRO A 211 4.71 -17.24 -15.01
CA PRO A 211 3.85 -17.83 -14.01
C PRO A 211 4.55 -17.95 -12.65
N LEU A 212 3.75 -18.03 -11.59
CA LEU A 212 4.23 -18.40 -10.26
C LEU A 212 4.91 -19.78 -10.32
N GLU A 213 6.10 -19.91 -9.70
CA GLU A 213 6.78 -21.21 -9.56
C GLU A 213 5.91 -22.22 -8.79
N SER A 214 5.02 -21.74 -7.92
CA SER A 214 4.02 -22.54 -7.24
C SER A 214 2.62 -21.92 -7.46
N PRO A 215 1.78 -22.47 -8.34
CA PRO A 215 0.46 -21.90 -8.68
C PRO A 215 -0.49 -21.75 -7.49
N ASN A 216 -0.29 -22.54 -6.44
CA ASN A 216 -1.11 -22.51 -5.22
C ASN A 216 -0.50 -21.64 -4.11
N ALA A 217 0.62 -20.97 -4.37
CA ALA A 217 1.24 -20.06 -3.43
C ALA A 217 0.41 -18.76 -3.34
N GLN A 218 -0.31 -18.60 -2.25
CA GLN A 218 -0.99 -17.37 -1.91
C GLN A 218 -0.25 -16.70 -0.76
N ILE A 219 0.43 -15.60 -1.06
CA ILE A 219 1.24 -14.88 -0.08
C ILE A 219 0.63 -13.50 0.14
N SER A 220 0.53 -13.10 1.39
CA SER A 220 0.18 -11.73 1.78
C SER A 220 1.36 -11.06 2.49
N VAL A 221 1.45 -9.75 2.34
CA VAL A 221 2.43 -8.89 2.99
C VAL A 221 1.69 -7.84 3.80
N ILE A 222 2.18 -7.51 4.98
CA ILE A 222 1.68 -6.45 5.85
C ILE A 222 2.88 -5.71 6.41
N VAL A 223 2.84 -4.37 6.44
CA VAL A 223 3.88 -3.52 7.03
C VAL A 223 3.41 -2.96 8.35
N ASN A 224 4.20 -3.10 9.41
CA ASN A 224 4.08 -2.31 10.62
C ASN A 224 5.09 -1.17 10.56
N TRP A 225 4.64 -0.01 10.10
CA TRP A 225 5.48 1.17 9.86
C TRP A 225 5.60 2.10 11.07
N ASP A 226 4.74 1.96 12.08
CA ASP A 226 4.69 2.80 13.29
C ASP A 226 5.14 1.95 14.49
N ALA A 227 6.40 2.02 14.83
CA ALA A 227 6.93 1.34 16.00
C ALA A 227 6.45 2.04 17.28
N LYS A 228 6.33 1.29 18.36
CA LYS A 228 5.92 1.86 19.65
C LYS A 228 6.96 2.86 20.17
N GLY A 229 6.60 4.14 20.20
CA GLY A 229 7.45 5.22 20.71
C GLY A 229 8.15 5.98 19.60
N ASN A 230 9.45 6.12 19.68
CA ASN A 230 10.29 6.71 18.64
C ASN A 230 10.89 5.58 17.79
N ASP A 231 10.62 5.59 16.48
CA ASP A 231 11.00 4.52 15.56
C ASP A 231 12.52 4.31 15.53
N ASN A 232 13.31 5.39 15.53
CA ASN A 232 14.77 5.31 15.58
C ASN A 232 15.33 4.82 16.93
N GLN A 233 14.51 4.76 17.98
CA GLN A 233 14.87 4.13 19.26
C GLN A 233 14.31 2.71 19.40
N ASN A 234 13.40 2.31 18.47
CA ASN A 234 12.74 1.02 18.45
C ASN A 234 12.64 0.47 17.02
N ILE A 235 13.78 0.44 16.31
CA ILE A 235 13.87 0.10 14.87
C ILE A 235 13.23 -1.26 14.58
N ASN A 236 13.39 -2.26 15.47
CA ASN A 236 12.76 -3.58 15.31
C ASN A 236 11.26 -3.59 15.63
N GLY A 237 10.70 -2.48 16.10
CA GLY A 237 9.26 -2.26 16.16
C GLY A 237 8.64 -2.00 14.79
N GLU A 238 9.44 -1.59 13.80
CA GLU A 238 9.07 -1.65 12.38
C GLU A 238 9.38 -3.03 11.82
N PHE A 239 8.43 -3.62 11.11
CA PHE A 239 8.61 -4.93 10.50
C PHE A 239 7.65 -5.18 9.35
N ILE A 240 7.99 -6.15 8.52
CA ILE A 240 7.13 -6.68 7.47
C ILE A 240 6.77 -8.12 7.81
N THR A 241 5.48 -8.44 7.84
CA THR A 241 5.01 -9.82 7.95
C THR A 241 4.72 -10.37 6.57
N VAL A 242 5.35 -11.49 6.23
CA VAL A 242 5.11 -12.26 5.01
C VAL A 242 4.41 -13.56 5.40
N ARG A 243 3.15 -13.72 5.00
CA ARG A 243 2.29 -14.85 5.39
C ARG A 243 1.93 -15.70 4.20
N ASN A 244 2.01 -17.02 4.34
CA ASN A 244 1.42 -17.97 3.41
C ASN A 244 -0.05 -18.18 3.79
N ILE A 245 -0.96 -17.66 2.96
CA ILE A 245 -2.41 -17.83 3.11
C ILE A 245 -2.97 -18.92 2.19
N GLY A 246 -2.09 -19.61 1.47
CA GLY A 246 -2.42 -20.77 0.61
C GLY A 246 -2.44 -22.10 1.35
N SER A 247 -2.66 -23.16 0.58
CA SER A 247 -2.79 -24.54 1.09
C SER A 247 -1.51 -25.38 0.92
N ALA A 248 -0.48 -24.86 0.23
CA ALA A 248 0.81 -25.52 0.01
C ALA A 248 1.95 -24.71 0.64
N PRO A 249 3.06 -25.36 1.06
CA PRO A 249 4.27 -24.64 1.48
C PRO A 249 4.83 -23.76 0.35
N VAL A 250 5.41 -22.62 0.70
CA VAL A 250 6.07 -21.71 -0.23
C VAL A 250 7.54 -21.55 0.16
N ASP A 251 8.43 -21.80 -0.79
CA ASP A 251 9.86 -21.53 -0.66
C ASP A 251 10.18 -20.12 -1.15
N LEU A 252 10.52 -19.23 -0.22
CA LEU A 252 10.94 -17.86 -0.48
C LEU A 252 12.45 -17.72 -0.69
N THR A 253 13.23 -18.80 -0.71
CA THR A 253 14.70 -18.74 -0.90
C THR A 253 15.06 -17.87 -2.10
N GLY A 254 15.85 -16.82 -1.87
CA GLY A 254 16.30 -15.88 -2.90
C GLY A 254 15.25 -14.89 -3.40
N TRP A 255 14.04 -14.88 -2.83
CA TRP A 255 13.07 -13.83 -3.10
C TRP A 255 13.52 -12.51 -2.48
N LEU A 256 13.11 -11.40 -3.10
CA LEU A 256 13.42 -10.05 -2.68
C LEU A 256 12.20 -9.40 -2.05
N LEU A 257 12.34 -8.98 -0.81
CA LEU A 257 11.41 -8.07 -0.13
C LEU A 257 12.03 -6.68 -0.13
N ARG A 258 11.28 -5.64 -0.54
CA ARG A 258 11.79 -4.26 -0.63
C ARG A 258 10.73 -3.22 -0.30
N ASP A 259 11.17 -2.00 0.04
CA ASP A 259 10.35 -0.79 0.03
C ASP A 259 10.13 -0.26 -1.39
N SER A 260 9.40 0.87 -1.52
CA SER A 260 9.17 1.52 -2.81
C SER A 260 10.45 2.12 -3.40
N SER A 261 11.37 2.61 -2.56
CA SER A 261 12.57 3.35 -2.97
C SER A 261 13.81 2.48 -3.23
N LEU A 262 13.74 1.19 -2.91
CA LEU A 262 14.88 0.28 -2.83
C LEU A 262 15.97 0.77 -1.84
N THR A 263 15.54 1.45 -0.78
CA THR A 263 16.39 1.84 0.36
C THR A 263 16.39 0.72 1.40
N ALA A 264 15.21 0.15 1.66
CA ALA A 264 15.05 -1.06 2.46
C ALA A 264 14.88 -2.27 1.54
N TRP A 265 15.70 -3.29 1.72
CA TRP A 265 15.62 -4.53 0.96
C TRP A 265 16.16 -5.72 1.76
N PHE A 266 15.59 -6.90 1.49
CA PHE A 266 15.96 -8.14 2.16
C PHE A 266 15.84 -9.32 1.19
N TYR A 267 16.90 -10.09 1.02
CA TYR A 267 16.86 -11.37 0.32
C TYR A 267 16.62 -12.51 1.30
N PHE A 268 15.57 -13.28 1.07
CA PHE A 268 15.29 -14.44 1.90
C PHE A 268 16.43 -15.48 1.80
N PRO A 269 17.02 -15.90 2.93
CA PRO A 269 18.09 -16.88 2.92
C PRO A 269 17.61 -18.27 2.46
N SER A 270 18.56 -19.15 2.14
CA SER A 270 18.26 -20.54 1.78
C SER A 270 17.46 -21.23 2.88
N GLY A 271 16.43 -22.00 2.47
CA GLY A 271 15.54 -22.71 3.38
C GLY A 271 14.43 -21.85 4.01
N SER A 272 14.17 -20.65 3.46
CA SER A 272 13.07 -19.79 3.89
C SER A 272 11.72 -20.34 3.44
N ILE A 273 11.32 -21.49 3.97
CA ILE A 273 10.04 -22.15 3.66
C ILE A 273 8.98 -21.68 4.65
N ILE A 274 7.80 -21.29 4.13
CA ILE A 274 6.62 -20.94 4.94
C ILE A 274 5.55 -21.99 4.72
N ALA A 275 5.20 -22.73 5.76
CA ALA A 275 4.10 -23.70 5.73
C ALA A 275 2.73 -23.01 5.52
N PRO A 276 1.68 -23.74 5.10
CA PRO A 276 0.32 -23.20 5.02
C PRO A 276 -0.11 -22.54 6.33
N ASN A 277 -0.66 -21.30 6.23
CA ASN A 277 -1.10 -20.48 7.35
C ASN A 277 0.00 -20.02 8.33
N ASP A 278 1.29 -20.30 8.04
CA ASP A 278 2.44 -19.80 8.78
C ASP A 278 2.96 -18.48 8.17
N PHE A 279 3.93 -17.82 8.82
CA PHE A 279 4.46 -16.53 8.41
C PHE A 279 5.92 -16.33 8.85
N ARG A 280 6.55 -15.29 8.31
CA ARG A 280 7.84 -14.74 8.75
C ARG A 280 7.67 -13.26 9.03
N VAL A 281 8.41 -12.76 10.02
CA VAL A 281 8.49 -11.34 10.37
C VAL A 281 9.90 -10.87 10.03
N VAL A 282 10.00 -9.89 9.16
CA VAL A 282 11.28 -9.28 8.77
C VAL A 282 11.35 -7.91 9.41
N HIS A 283 12.14 -7.80 10.49
CA HIS A 283 12.35 -6.57 11.22
C HIS A 283 13.30 -5.63 10.48
N SER A 284 13.08 -4.32 10.58
CA SER A 284 13.93 -3.31 9.93
C SER A 284 15.35 -3.29 10.49
N GLY A 285 15.51 -3.47 11.80
CA GLY A 285 16.78 -3.30 12.50
C GLY A 285 17.69 -4.52 12.51
N VAL A 286 18.66 -4.47 13.41
CA VAL A 286 19.69 -5.50 13.60
C VAL A 286 19.18 -6.60 14.52
N GLY A 287 19.54 -7.86 14.19
CA GLY A 287 19.21 -9.04 14.98
C GLY A 287 19.77 -10.32 14.36
N ALA A 288 19.63 -11.43 15.06
CA ALA A 288 20.02 -12.76 14.56
C ALA A 288 18.77 -13.50 14.06
N ASN A 289 18.77 -13.91 12.81
CA ASN A 289 17.65 -14.63 12.20
C ASN A 289 17.26 -15.87 13.04
N GLY A 290 15.97 -16.02 13.30
CA GLY A 290 15.42 -17.09 14.11
C GLY A 290 15.55 -16.88 15.62
N THR A 291 15.94 -15.70 16.09
CA THR A 291 16.13 -15.39 17.51
C THR A 291 15.49 -14.03 17.85
N PRO A 292 14.71 -13.88 18.91
CA PRO A 292 14.30 -14.93 19.88
C PRO A 292 13.23 -15.89 19.36
N ASN A 293 12.57 -15.57 18.21
CA ASN A 293 11.52 -16.39 17.65
C ASN A 293 11.98 -16.97 16.30
N PRO A 294 11.77 -18.28 16.02
CA PRO A 294 12.14 -18.90 14.74
C PRO A 294 11.54 -18.22 13.49
N ARG A 295 10.54 -17.38 13.65
CA ARG A 295 9.92 -16.61 12.57
C ARG A 295 10.58 -15.28 12.26
N ASP A 296 11.44 -14.78 13.18
CA ASP A 296 12.04 -13.46 13.08
C ASP A 296 13.26 -13.47 12.15
N LEU A 297 13.28 -12.50 11.25
CA LEU A 297 14.35 -12.19 10.31
C LEU A 297 14.69 -10.70 10.44
N TYR A 298 15.88 -10.27 9.99
CA TYR A 298 16.35 -8.91 10.22
C TYR A 298 17.01 -8.32 8.98
N MET A 299 16.63 -7.08 8.60
CA MET A 299 17.23 -6.33 7.49
C MET A 299 18.60 -5.74 7.84
N GLY A 300 18.86 -5.51 9.13
CA GLY A 300 20.14 -4.97 9.60
C GLY A 300 20.30 -3.46 9.51
N SER A 301 19.22 -2.69 9.41
CA SER A 301 19.28 -1.23 9.40
C SER A 301 19.61 -0.66 10.78
N GLU A 302 20.33 0.48 10.77
CA GLU A 302 20.62 1.27 11.97
C GLU A 302 19.61 2.42 12.18
N THR A 303 18.68 2.62 11.24
CA THR A 303 17.63 3.63 11.28
C THR A 303 16.27 3.03 10.90
N ALA A 304 15.20 3.70 11.29
CA ALA A 304 13.85 3.42 10.80
C ALA A 304 13.80 3.50 9.27
N LEU A 305 13.09 2.59 8.62
CA LEU A 305 13.07 2.42 7.17
C LEU A 305 11.75 2.89 6.55
N PHE A 306 10.66 2.80 7.30
CA PHE A 306 9.33 3.09 6.80
C PHE A 306 8.84 4.44 7.32
N PRO A 307 8.51 5.42 6.44
CA PRO A 307 7.99 6.71 6.87
C PRO A 307 6.61 6.53 7.52
N ASN A 308 6.39 7.25 8.61
CA ASN A 308 5.09 7.34 9.23
C ASN A 308 4.10 8.06 8.31
N VAL A 309 2.83 7.67 8.37
CA VAL A 309 1.77 8.36 7.63
C VAL A 309 1.61 9.79 8.13
N GLU A 310 1.82 10.76 7.25
CA GLU A 310 1.47 12.17 7.48
C GLU A 310 0.27 12.51 6.58
N GLU A 311 -0.94 12.58 7.17
CA GLU A 311 -2.19 12.74 6.41
C GLU A 311 -2.26 14.07 5.66
N ASP A 312 -1.70 15.14 6.21
CA ASP A 312 -1.66 16.48 5.61
C ASP A 312 -0.74 16.58 4.39
N LYS A 313 0.28 15.73 4.31
CA LYS A 313 1.22 15.65 3.18
C LYS A 313 1.00 14.46 2.28
N PHE A 314 0.13 13.54 2.69
CA PHE A 314 -0.08 12.27 2.01
C PHE A 314 1.24 11.52 1.75
N LEU A 315 1.93 11.21 2.84
CA LEU A 315 3.15 10.40 2.85
C LEU A 315 2.85 8.97 3.28
N GLY A 316 3.70 8.08 2.87
CA GLY A 316 3.65 6.67 3.18
C GLY A 316 4.63 5.90 2.30
N ASP A 317 4.50 4.60 2.31
CA ASP A 317 5.37 3.69 1.56
C ASP A 317 4.65 2.37 1.27
N GLY A 318 5.41 1.34 0.90
CA GLY A 318 4.93 -0.01 0.72
C GLY A 318 6.01 -1.05 0.91
N ALA A 319 5.58 -2.29 1.04
CA ALA A 319 6.44 -3.45 0.93
C ALA A 319 6.06 -4.26 -0.30
N TYR A 320 7.04 -4.67 -1.06
CA TYR A 320 6.90 -5.36 -2.33
C TYR A 320 7.70 -6.65 -2.29
N LEU A 321 7.04 -7.78 -2.52
CA LEU A 321 7.65 -9.09 -2.55
C LEU A 321 7.79 -9.56 -4.00
N LEU A 322 9.05 -9.75 -4.43
CA LEU A 322 9.41 -10.18 -5.76
C LEU A 322 10.04 -11.57 -5.68
N ASP A 323 9.77 -12.42 -6.65
CA ASP A 323 10.44 -13.72 -6.74
C ASP A 323 11.88 -13.63 -7.27
N ARG A 324 12.54 -14.77 -7.46
CA ARG A 324 13.93 -14.86 -7.98
C ARG A 324 14.10 -14.26 -9.39
N ASN A 325 13.01 -14.14 -10.14
CA ASN A 325 12.97 -13.52 -11.46
C ASN A 325 12.57 -12.05 -11.40
N THR A 326 12.53 -11.48 -10.19
CA THR A 326 12.10 -10.09 -9.91
C THR A 326 10.65 -9.79 -10.33
N ALA A 327 9.83 -10.83 -10.52
CA ALA A 327 8.41 -10.68 -10.76
C ALA A 327 7.68 -10.28 -9.48
N MET A 328 6.86 -9.24 -9.55
CA MET A 328 6.00 -8.81 -8.44
C MET A 328 5.00 -9.90 -8.11
N ARG A 329 5.03 -10.40 -6.87
CA ARG A 329 4.14 -11.49 -6.42
C ARG A 329 3.05 -11.00 -5.48
N THR A 330 3.39 -10.08 -4.59
CA THR A 330 2.43 -9.40 -3.72
C THR A 330 3.01 -8.09 -3.21
N TYR A 331 2.16 -7.21 -2.75
CA TYR A 331 2.56 -5.91 -2.22
C TYR A 331 1.57 -5.44 -1.15
N TYR A 332 2.03 -4.48 -0.37
CA TYR A 332 1.22 -3.76 0.61
C TYR A 332 1.65 -2.31 0.65
N GLU A 333 0.75 -1.39 0.38
CA GLU A 333 1.02 0.06 0.38
C GLU A 333 0.11 0.77 1.37
N TYR A 334 0.67 1.76 2.03
CA TYR A 334 -0.04 2.60 3.00
C TYR A 334 0.30 4.09 2.78
N PRO A 335 -0.68 5.01 3.00
CA PRO A 335 -2.09 4.76 3.25
C PRO A 335 -2.81 4.17 2.03
N CYS A 336 -3.94 3.53 2.26
CA CYS A 336 -4.78 3.05 1.18
C CYS A 336 -5.54 4.21 0.51
N VAL A 337 -5.74 4.15 -0.81
CA VAL A 337 -6.47 5.18 -1.59
C VAL A 337 -7.68 4.63 -2.35
N LEU A 338 -7.57 3.41 -2.89
CA LEU A 338 -8.64 2.75 -3.63
C LEU A 338 -8.79 1.32 -3.10
N ASP A 339 -10.02 0.78 -3.15
CA ASP A 339 -10.33 -0.57 -2.64
C ASP A 339 -9.69 -0.87 -1.28
N CYS A 340 -10.08 -0.07 -0.29
CA CYS A 340 -9.53 -0.15 1.06
C CYS A 340 -10.22 -1.22 1.90
N THR A 341 -10.72 -2.28 1.30
CA THR A 341 -11.24 -3.44 2.01
C THR A 341 -10.13 -4.14 2.79
N ASP A 342 -10.44 -4.56 3.99
CA ASP A 342 -9.51 -5.27 4.86
C ASP A 342 -10.10 -6.63 5.25
N PRO A 343 -9.34 -7.74 5.14
CA PRO A 343 -9.85 -9.08 5.40
C PRO A 343 -10.33 -9.31 6.84
N LEU A 344 -9.88 -8.48 7.79
CA LEU A 344 -10.32 -8.56 9.19
C LEU A 344 -11.51 -7.66 9.50
N GLN A 345 -11.98 -6.86 8.54
CA GLN A 345 -13.18 -6.06 8.67
C GLN A 345 -14.41 -6.98 8.80
N GLY A 346 -15.21 -6.77 9.85
CA GLY A 346 -16.31 -7.67 10.18
C GLY A 346 -15.90 -8.94 10.96
N VAL A 347 -14.63 -9.35 10.90
CA VAL A 347 -14.07 -10.51 11.62
C VAL A 347 -13.62 -10.13 13.02
N LEU A 348 -12.85 -9.06 13.16
CA LEU A 348 -12.44 -8.52 14.45
C LEU A 348 -13.43 -7.47 14.94
N ARG A 349 -13.86 -7.59 16.20
CA ARG A 349 -14.81 -6.66 16.82
C ARG A 349 -14.33 -6.20 18.18
N ILE A 350 -14.41 -4.89 18.43
CA ILE A 350 -14.30 -4.34 19.80
C ILE A 350 -15.59 -4.68 20.52
N THR A 351 -15.54 -5.67 21.40
CA THR A 351 -16.74 -6.18 22.11
C THR A 351 -17.00 -5.43 23.41
N LYS A 352 -15.93 -5.03 24.12
CA LYS A 352 -16.05 -4.32 25.40
C LYS A 352 -14.99 -3.24 25.51
N VAL A 353 -15.40 -2.10 26.05
CA VAL A 353 -14.53 -1.02 26.54
C VAL A 353 -14.90 -0.77 28.00
N ASN A 354 -13.90 -0.69 28.87
CA ASN A 354 -14.05 -0.27 30.24
C ASN A 354 -13.29 1.04 30.44
N ALA A 355 -14.00 2.15 30.51
CA ALA A 355 -13.43 3.49 30.72
C ALA A 355 -13.48 3.88 32.21
N VAL A 356 -14.39 3.28 32.98
CA VAL A 356 -14.60 3.65 34.37
C VAL A 356 -13.65 2.93 35.30
N SER A 357 -13.07 3.66 36.25
CA SER A 357 -12.10 3.15 37.19
C SER A 357 -12.30 3.74 38.57
N THR A 358 -12.30 2.91 39.60
CA THR A 358 -12.52 3.29 41.01
C THR A 358 -11.25 3.25 41.86
N ALA A 359 -10.12 2.82 41.30
CA ALA A 359 -8.89 2.69 42.07
C ALA A 359 -8.33 4.05 42.53
N LYS A 360 -7.68 4.08 43.70
CA LYS A 360 -7.14 5.30 44.30
C LYS A 360 -5.98 5.92 43.54
N SER A 361 -5.04 5.11 43.04
CA SER A 361 -3.86 5.61 42.30
C SER A 361 -4.08 5.70 40.81
N ALA A 362 -3.47 6.68 40.13
CA ALA A 362 -3.58 6.89 38.70
C ALA A 362 -3.15 5.63 37.89
N ALA A 363 -2.02 5.01 38.26
CA ALA A 363 -1.54 3.80 37.61
C ALA A 363 -2.50 2.61 37.75
N LYS A 364 -3.12 2.41 38.92
CA LYS A 364 -4.15 1.38 39.13
C LYS A 364 -5.42 1.70 38.35
N ARG A 365 -5.82 2.98 38.24
CA ARG A 365 -6.93 3.39 37.38
C ARG A 365 -6.67 3.04 35.91
N ALA A 366 -5.52 3.43 35.39
CA ALA A 366 -5.13 3.10 34.01
C ALA A 366 -5.18 1.58 33.74
N ASN A 367 -4.77 0.75 34.68
CA ASN A 367 -4.81 -0.72 34.54
C ASN A 367 -6.23 -1.31 34.67
N GLN A 368 -7.20 -0.57 35.20
CA GLN A 368 -8.61 -0.98 35.19
C GLN A 368 -9.29 -0.65 33.85
N GLU A 369 -8.82 0.39 33.14
CA GLU A 369 -9.29 0.69 31.81
C GLU A 369 -8.78 -0.35 30.82
N PHE A 370 -9.65 -0.76 29.88
CA PHE A 370 -9.26 -1.69 28.84
C PHE A 370 -10.16 -1.66 27.60
N VAL A 371 -9.62 -2.14 26.50
CA VAL A 371 -10.33 -2.45 25.26
C VAL A 371 -10.24 -3.96 25.03
N ARG A 372 -11.37 -4.63 24.74
CA ARG A 372 -11.41 -6.05 24.42
C ARG A 372 -11.81 -6.25 22.96
N ILE A 373 -10.94 -6.94 22.22
CA ILE A 373 -11.12 -7.30 20.81
C ILE A 373 -11.43 -8.79 20.77
N ARG A 374 -12.44 -9.20 20.00
CA ARG A 374 -12.81 -10.60 19.77
C ARG A 374 -12.68 -10.93 18.30
N ASN A 375 -12.11 -12.08 18.00
CA ASN A 375 -12.19 -12.71 16.70
C ASN A 375 -13.50 -13.49 16.60
N THR A 376 -14.37 -13.07 15.67
CA THR A 376 -15.68 -13.72 15.41
C THR A 376 -15.63 -14.64 14.18
N GLY A 377 -14.48 -14.72 13.51
CA GLY A 377 -14.25 -15.59 12.36
C GLY A 377 -13.89 -17.03 12.75
N SER A 378 -13.72 -17.86 11.74
CA SER A 378 -13.39 -19.29 11.86
C SER A 378 -11.90 -19.61 11.84
N THR A 379 -11.04 -18.61 11.49
CA THR A 379 -9.59 -18.75 11.44
C THR A 379 -8.91 -17.79 12.40
N SER A 380 -7.64 -18.05 12.75
CA SER A 380 -6.86 -17.13 13.57
C SER A 380 -6.59 -15.82 12.84
N ALA A 381 -6.80 -14.70 13.51
CA ALA A 381 -6.52 -13.37 13.02
C ALA A 381 -5.15 -12.90 13.54
N LEU A 382 -4.26 -12.54 12.61
CA LEU A 382 -2.95 -11.93 12.90
C LEU A 382 -3.11 -10.40 12.92
N LEU A 383 -2.61 -9.76 13.98
CA LEU A 383 -2.75 -8.31 14.19
C LEU A 383 -1.48 -7.51 13.87
N ASP A 384 -0.54 -8.12 13.18
CA ASP A 384 0.66 -7.41 12.73
C ASP A 384 0.26 -6.25 11.80
N GLY A 385 0.79 -5.06 12.08
CA GLY A 385 0.42 -3.85 11.34
C GLY A 385 -0.94 -3.24 11.71
N TYR A 386 -1.67 -3.81 12.68
CA TYR A 386 -2.88 -3.21 13.20
C TYR A 386 -2.59 -2.43 14.48
N TYR A 387 -3.46 -1.46 14.81
CA TYR A 387 -3.34 -0.64 16.01
C TYR A 387 -4.69 -0.21 16.56
N LEU A 388 -4.73 0.09 17.87
CA LEU A 388 -5.85 0.81 18.46
C LEU A 388 -5.58 2.31 18.39
N ARG A 389 -6.62 3.10 18.07
CA ARG A 389 -6.57 4.57 18.06
C ARG A 389 -7.64 5.16 18.96
N ARG A 390 -7.23 6.11 19.81
CA ARG A 390 -8.11 6.97 20.60
C ARG A 390 -7.64 8.42 20.47
N GLY A 391 -8.37 9.24 19.73
CA GLY A 391 -7.90 10.58 19.36
C GLY A 391 -6.55 10.50 18.61
N LEU A 392 -5.54 11.19 19.12
CA LEU A 392 -4.17 11.15 18.61
C LEU A 392 -3.30 10.04 19.24
N SER A 393 -3.82 9.31 20.23
CA SER A 393 -3.07 8.23 20.89
C SER A 393 -3.27 6.92 20.16
N THR A 394 -2.17 6.27 19.79
CA THR A 394 -2.14 4.97 19.12
C THR A 394 -1.53 3.89 20.00
N TYR A 395 -1.89 2.64 19.73
CA TYR A 395 -1.30 1.46 20.32
C TYR A 395 -1.09 0.41 19.22
N PRO A 396 0.10 0.30 18.63
CA PRO A 396 0.43 -0.76 17.70
C PRO A 396 0.49 -2.11 18.44
N PHE A 397 -0.05 -3.16 17.82
CA PHE A 397 0.06 -4.50 18.40
C PHE A 397 1.48 -5.03 18.28
N LEU A 398 1.88 -5.84 19.26
CA LEU A 398 3.17 -6.51 19.23
C LEU A 398 3.22 -7.50 18.03
N ALA A 399 4.38 -7.66 17.45
CA ALA A 399 4.61 -8.65 16.40
C ALA A 399 4.15 -10.04 16.83
N ASN A 400 3.64 -10.81 15.88
CA ASN A 400 3.12 -12.16 16.11
C ASN A 400 1.85 -12.21 16.99
N THR A 401 1.12 -11.09 17.16
CA THR A 401 -0.13 -11.09 17.93
C THR A 401 -1.23 -11.83 17.18
N LEU A 402 -1.66 -12.98 17.70
CA LEU A 402 -2.70 -13.82 17.14
C LEU A 402 -3.94 -13.86 18.04
N ILE A 403 -5.12 -13.71 17.46
CA ILE A 403 -6.40 -13.99 18.15
C ILE A 403 -7.04 -15.21 17.47
N GLY A 404 -7.06 -16.36 18.15
CA GLY A 404 -7.70 -17.58 17.66
C GLY A 404 -9.22 -17.41 17.45
N PRO A 405 -9.88 -18.33 16.70
CA PRO A 405 -11.31 -18.32 16.48
C PRO A 405 -12.11 -18.27 17.78
N GLY A 406 -13.05 -17.31 17.89
CA GLY A 406 -13.87 -17.11 19.08
C GLY A 406 -13.14 -16.56 20.32
N LYS A 407 -11.81 -16.41 20.27
CA LYS A 407 -11.00 -15.88 21.39
C LYS A 407 -11.03 -14.35 21.42
N SER A 408 -10.50 -13.80 22.53
CA SER A 408 -10.43 -12.35 22.73
C SER A 408 -9.08 -11.95 23.28
N LEU A 409 -8.56 -10.83 22.78
CA LEU A 409 -7.40 -10.11 23.31
C LEU A 409 -7.90 -8.92 24.13
N THR A 410 -7.28 -8.66 25.28
CA THR A 410 -7.56 -7.47 26.10
C THR A 410 -6.33 -6.56 26.10
N VAL A 411 -6.50 -5.30 25.69
CA VAL A 411 -5.47 -4.27 25.82
C VAL A 411 -5.83 -3.38 27.01
N ARG A 412 -5.01 -3.42 28.07
CA ARG A 412 -5.12 -2.54 29.23
C ARG A 412 -4.42 -1.21 28.96
N ILE A 413 -5.00 -0.12 29.44
CA ILE A 413 -4.44 1.21 29.18
C ILE A 413 -3.13 1.44 29.94
N GLY A 414 -3.00 0.89 31.15
CA GLY A 414 -1.82 1.05 31.99
C GLY A 414 -0.60 0.24 31.56
N LYS A 415 0.32 0.02 32.50
CA LYS A 415 1.58 -0.71 32.32
C LYS A 415 1.50 -2.11 32.91
N GLY A 416 2.17 -3.07 32.28
CA GLY A 416 2.27 -4.46 32.72
C GLY A 416 3.04 -5.32 31.72
N SER A 417 3.22 -6.60 32.06
CA SER A 417 3.85 -7.58 31.18
C SER A 417 2.81 -8.21 30.26
N ALA A 418 3.08 -8.20 28.95
CA ALA A 418 2.20 -8.80 27.96
C ALA A 418 2.13 -10.34 28.12
N THR A 419 0.95 -10.87 27.83
CA THR A 419 0.72 -12.31 27.67
C THR A 419 0.02 -12.55 26.34
N GLU A 420 -0.21 -13.78 25.95
CA GLU A 420 -0.93 -14.14 24.71
C GLU A 420 -2.29 -13.44 24.57
N LEU A 421 -3.02 -13.25 25.67
CA LEU A 421 -4.39 -12.72 25.68
C LEU A 421 -4.52 -11.35 26.35
N THR A 422 -3.41 -10.75 26.80
CA THR A 422 -3.43 -9.43 27.45
C THR A 422 -2.19 -8.65 27.05
N GLN A 423 -2.41 -7.43 26.56
CA GLN A 423 -1.36 -6.46 26.25
C GLN A 423 -1.60 -5.15 26.97
N TYR A 424 -0.63 -4.23 26.96
CA TYR A 424 -0.65 -3.00 27.72
C TYR A 424 -0.27 -1.81 26.86
N TRP A 425 -1.13 -0.79 26.83
CA TRP A 425 -0.88 0.47 26.11
C TRP A 425 0.33 1.24 26.63
N GLY A 426 0.62 1.06 27.95
CA GLY A 426 1.79 1.63 28.58
C GLY A 426 1.58 3.02 29.21
N GLN A 427 0.35 3.48 29.33
CA GLN A 427 0.04 4.78 29.94
C GLN A 427 0.26 4.76 31.46
N SER A 428 0.66 5.91 32.03
CA SER A 428 0.80 6.09 33.50
C SER A 428 -0.47 6.61 34.16
N SER A 429 -1.45 7.07 33.36
CA SER A 429 -2.75 7.58 33.78
C SER A 429 -3.87 7.08 32.88
N THR A 430 -5.11 7.36 33.24
CA THR A 430 -6.29 7.03 32.43
C THR A 430 -6.24 7.72 31.06
N LEU A 431 -6.69 7.01 30.03
CA LEU A 431 -6.76 7.50 28.65
C LEU A 431 -8.22 7.64 28.19
N LEU A 432 -9.08 6.71 28.57
CA LEU A 432 -10.46 6.64 28.13
C LEU A 432 -11.33 7.59 29.00
N ARG A 433 -12.17 8.42 28.36
CA ARG A 433 -13.02 9.37 29.09
C ARG A 433 -14.29 8.69 29.61
N ASP A 434 -14.53 8.77 30.92
CA ASP A 434 -15.76 8.25 31.56
C ASP A 434 -17.04 8.89 31.02
N SER A 435 -16.95 10.19 30.63
CA SER A 435 -18.08 10.98 30.13
C SER A 435 -18.50 10.63 28.71
N GLY A 436 -17.73 9.79 28.02
CA GLY A 436 -17.95 9.41 26.62
C GLY A 436 -16.73 9.62 25.76
N ASP A 437 -16.50 8.66 24.87
CA ASP A 437 -15.34 8.63 23.98
C ASP A 437 -15.54 7.63 22.85
N ARG A 438 -14.54 7.52 21.98
CA ARG A 438 -14.48 6.53 20.90
C ARG A 438 -13.10 5.91 20.83
N VAL A 439 -13.03 4.60 20.67
CA VAL A 439 -11.82 3.86 20.32
C VAL A 439 -12.07 3.06 19.05
N ALA A 440 -11.09 3.03 18.18
CA ALA A 440 -11.12 2.26 16.93
C ALA A 440 -9.96 1.28 16.84
N LEU A 441 -10.22 0.10 16.29
CA LEU A 441 -9.24 -0.83 15.77
C LEU A 441 -9.02 -0.47 14.32
N MET A 442 -7.79 -0.17 13.96
CA MET A 442 -7.37 0.29 12.65
C MET A 442 -6.39 -0.70 12.03
N SER A 443 -6.40 -0.82 10.71
CA SER A 443 -5.26 -1.36 9.97
C SER A 443 -4.21 -0.27 9.76
N ASN A 444 -2.97 -0.64 9.48
CA ASN A 444 -1.92 0.32 9.14
C ASN A 444 -2.10 0.96 7.73
N ARG A 445 -3.10 0.52 6.96
CA ARG A 445 -3.61 1.23 5.78
C ARG A 445 -4.63 2.33 6.12
N ASN A 446 -4.76 2.67 7.41
CA ASN A 446 -5.70 3.63 7.97
C ASN A 446 -7.19 3.25 7.77
N VAL A 447 -7.50 1.96 7.64
CA VAL A 447 -8.87 1.47 7.49
C VAL A 447 -9.44 1.12 8.87
N THR A 448 -10.65 1.60 9.18
CA THR A 448 -11.35 1.21 10.41
C THR A 448 -11.87 -0.21 10.31
N ILE A 449 -11.33 -1.12 11.11
CA ILE A 449 -11.75 -2.53 11.22
C ILE A 449 -12.97 -2.66 12.13
N SER A 450 -12.92 -1.98 13.26
CA SER A 450 -14.01 -1.96 14.24
C SER A 450 -13.88 -0.72 15.10
N ALA A 451 -15.00 -0.12 15.50
CA ALA A 451 -14.98 0.97 16.45
C ALA A 451 -16.04 0.78 17.54
N LYS A 452 -15.80 1.33 18.72
CA LYS A 452 -16.78 1.40 19.78
C LYS A 452 -16.80 2.79 20.38
N GLN A 453 -17.99 3.37 20.39
CA GLN A 453 -18.28 4.65 21.03
C GLN A 453 -19.14 4.39 22.27
N TRP A 454 -18.97 5.21 23.28
CA TRP A 454 -19.81 5.22 24.48
C TRP A 454 -20.08 6.65 24.89
N THR A 455 -21.19 6.84 25.58
CA THR A 455 -21.59 8.10 26.25
C THR A 455 -21.82 7.80 27.71
N LYS A 456 -21.74 8.82 28.57
CA LYS A 456 -22.10 8.69 29.98
C LYS A 456 -23.57 8.24 30.06
N ARG A 457 -23.83 7.16 30.75
CA ARG A 457 -25.18 6.71 31.07
C ARG A 457 -25.71 7.51 32.23
#